data_5d0754af778880d87f504315f881e21b
#
_entry.id   5d0754af778880d87f504315f881e21b
#
_cell.length_a   1.000
_cell.length_b   1.000
_cell.length_c   1.000
_cell.angle_alpha   90.00
_cell.angle_beta   90.00
_cell.angle_gamma   90.00
#
_symmetry.space_group_name_H-M   'P 1'
#
loop_
_entity.id
_entity.type
_entity.pdbx_description
1 polymer ?
#
loop_
_entity_poly.entity_id
_entity_poly.type
_entity_poly.pdbx_seq_one_letter_code
_entity_poly.pdbx_strand_id
1 'polypeptide(L)'
;MTLKLLPHSFNHIAIGWLIIWFVYLFLDVNVFKLQLAKSLSPIPGIVNTIALFVACFSSEKTEDERIRQMRLYSVAIVAIIAFLADILSYAVGLLGWSSLRDLIVSLQMDFAIWVVLYIVLFKAFVLIDRKRAEYEK
;
A
#
# COMPACT_ATOMS: atom_id res chain seq x y z
N MET A 1 6.69 21.48 12.75
CA MET A 1 7.55 20.27 12.82
C MET A 1 7.72 19.74 11.40
N THR A 2 8.89 19.92 10.82
CA THR A 2 9.17 19.39 9.47
C THR A 2 9.59 17.92 9.61
N LEU A 3 8.72 17.00 9.21
CA LEU A 3 9.06 15.59 9.11
C LEU A 3 10.17 15.45 8.04
N LYS A 4 11.38 15.06 8.46
CA LYS A 4 12.42 14.70 7.50
C LYS A 4 12.05 13.39 6.84
N LEU A 5 11.67 13.45 5.58
CA LEU A 5 11.41 12.27 4.77
C LEU A 5 12.73 11.59 4.35
N LEU A 6 12.66 10.30 4.09
CA LEU A 6 13.79 9.55 3.55
C LEU A 6 14.11 10.00 2.11
N PRO A 7 15.38 9.95 1.69
CA PRO A 7 15.78 10.32 0.33
C PRO A 7 14.99 9.55 -0.75
N HIS A 8 14.74 10.17 -1.88
CA HIS A 8 13.99 9.60 -2.99
C HIS A 8 14.55 8.25 -3.50
N SER A 9 15.87 8.08 -3.45
CA SER A 9 16.54 6.82 -3.85
C SER A 9 16.05 5.60 -3.05
N PHE A 10 15.69 5.77 -1.78
CA PHE A 10 15.16 4.68 -0.96
C PHE A 10 13.80 4.17 -1.46
N ASN A 11 13.00 5.04 -2.07
CA ASN A 11 11.72 4.65 -2.65
C ASN A 11 11.90 3.63 -3.79
N HIS A 12 12.88 3.84 -4.68
CA HIS A 12 13.16 2.91 -5.78
C HIS A 12 13.63 1.55 -5.28
N ILE A 13 14.48 1.54 -4.25
CA ILE A 13 14.96 0.29 -3.63
C ILE A 13 13.79 -0.48 -3.00
N ALA A 14 12.95 0.21 -2.25
CA ALA A 14 11.81 -0.41 -1.58
C ALA A 14 10.78 -0.96 -2.58
N ILE A 15 10.44 -0.21 -3.63
CA ILE A 15 9.52 -0.65 -4.68
C ILE A 15 10.13 -1.82 -5.46
N GLY A 16 11.41 -1.75 -5.82
CA GLY A 16 12.11 -2.85 -6.49
C GLY A 16 12.06 -4.15 -5.69
N TRP A 17 12.29 -4.07 -4.38
CA TRP A 17 12.17 -5.23 -3.48
C TRP A 17 10.75 -5.80 -3.47
N LEU A 18 9.73 -4.95 -3.34
CA LEU A 18 8.34 -5.39 -3.30
C LEU A 18 7.92 -6.06 -4.62
N ILE A 19 8.37 -5.55 -5.77
CA ILE A 19 8.12 -6.17 -7.08
C ILE A 19 8.76 -7.55 -7.15
N ILE A 20 10.03 -7.68 -6.76
CA ILE A 20 10.76 -8.96 -6.76
C ILE A 20 10.05 -9.96 -5.86
N TRP A 21 9.64 -9.53 -4.67
CA TRP A 21 8.92 -10.40 -3.73
C TRP A 21 7.56 -10.83 -4.27
N PHE A 22 6.83 -9.94 -4.91
CA PHE A 22 5.54 -10.25 -5.52
C PHE A 22 5.67 -11.26 -6.66
N VAL A 23 6.67 -11.07 -7.53
CA VAL A 23 6.98 -12.03 -8.62
C VAL A 23 7.38 -13.38 -8.03
N TYR A 24 8.20 -13.40 -7.00
CA TYR A 24 8.59 -14.63 -6.31
C TYR A 24 7.39 -15.38 -5.75
N LEU A 25 6.49 -14.70 -5.04
CA LEU A 25 5.26 -15.32 -4.51
C LEU A 25 4.37 -15.87 -5.63
N PHE A 26 4.24 -15.14 -6.72
CA PHE A 26 3.45 -15.57 -7.87
C PHE A 26 4.01 -16.86 -8.49
N LEU A 27 5.31 -16.93 -8.66
CA LEU A 27 6.01 -18.12 -9.18
C LEU A 27 5.92 -19.30 -8.22
N ASP A 28 6.09 -19.08 -6.92
CA ASP A 28 6.02 -20.14 -5.90
C ASP A 28 4.63 -20.77 -5.86
N VAL A 29 3.57 -19.96 -5.90
CA VAL A 29 2.18 -20.44 -5.83
C VAL A 29 1.74 -21.12 -7.13
N ASN A 30 2.03 -20.49 -8.28
CA ASN A 30 1.44 -20.91 -9.56
C ASN A 30 2.31 -21.89 -10.36
N VAL A 31 3.63 -21.80 -10.26
CA VAL A 31 4.55 -22.57 -11.10
C VAL A 31 5.19 -23.70 -10.32
N PHE A 32 5.81 -23.41 -9.19
CA PHE A 32 6.63 -24.37 -8.47
C PHE A 32 5.88 -25.13 -7.38
N LYS A 33 4.81 -24.56 -6.82
CA LYS A 33 4.01 -25.14 -5.69
C LYS A 33 4.89 -25.60 -4.50
N LEU A 34 6.06 -25.01 -4.35
CA LEU A 34 7.09 -25.43 -3.42
C LEU A 34 6.79 -25.06 -1.96
N GLN A 35 5.80 -24.22 -1.71
CA GLN A 35 5.45 -23.70 -0.38
C GLN A 35 6.64 -23.15 0.43
N LEU A 36 7.69 -22.74 -0.26
CA LEU A 36 8.90 -22.15 0.34
C LEU A 36 8.59 -20.91 1.19
N ALA A 37 7.55 -20.18 0.82
CA ALA A 37 7.07 -19.04 1.58
C ALA A 37 6.66 -19.41 3.01
N LYS A 38 6.20 -20.63 3.27
CA LYS A 38 5.88 -21.11 4.63
C LYS A 38 7.10 -21.38 5.48
N SER A 39 8.17 -21.89 4.91
CA SER A 39 9.40 -22.23 5.63
C SER A 39 10.29 -21.01 5.92
N LEU A 40 10.19 -19.97 5.10
CA LEU A 40 10.94 -18.70 5.26
C LEU A 40 10.14 -17.62 6.00
N SER A 41 8.92 -17.89 6.34
CA SER A 41 7.95 -17.05 7.00
C SER A 41 8.40 -16.57 8.35
N PRO A 42 8.99 -15.89 8.99
CA PRO A 42 8.69 -14.52 9.37
C PRO A 42 9.63 -13.47 8.72
N ILE A 43 10.80 -13.90 8.25
CA ILE A 43 11.83 -12.95 7.76
C ILE A 43 11.35 -12.11 6.56
N PRO A 44 10.78 -12.70 5.49
CA PRO A 44 10.24 -11.93 4.38
C PRO A 44 9.12 -10.97 4.78
N GLY A 45 8.27 -11.38 5.72
CA GLY A 45 7.20 -10.51 6.24
C GLY A 45 7.74 -9.25 6.91
N ILE A 46 8.76 -9.37 7.74
CA ILE A 46 9.43 -8.23 8.38
C ILE A 46 10.08 -7.32 7.34
N VAL A 47 10.82 -7.87 6.38
CA VAL A 47 11.49 -7.10 5.33
C VAL A 47 10.46 -6.38 4.44
N ASN A 48 9.36 -7.03 4.09
CA ASN A 48 8.29 -6.41 3.32
C ASN A 48 7.62 -5.26 4.08
N THR A 49 7.38 -5.42 5.38
CA THR A 49 6.82 -4.36 6.21
C THR A 49 7.77 -3.15 6.27
N ILE A 50 9.07 -3.39 6.42
CA ILE A 50 10.08 -2.33 6.39
C ILE A 50 10.12 -1.65 5.01
N ALA A 51 10.09 -2.42 3.91
CA ALA A 51 10.08 -1.89 2.55
C ALA A 51 8.85 -1.01 2.29
N LEU A 52 7.66 -1.44 2.73
CA LEU A 52 6.43 -0.64 2.65
C LEU A 52 6.53 0.65 3.46
N PHE A 53 7.07 0.57 4.68
CA PHE A 53 7.31 1.74 5.52
C PHE A 53 8.26 2.73 4.83
N VAL A 54 9.38 2.26 4.29
CA VAL A 54 10.33 3.08 3.55
C VAL A 54 9.67 3.72 2.33
N ALA A 55 8.87 2.99 1.55
CA ALA A 55 8.15 3.53 0.41
C ALA A 55 7.17 4.64 0.79
N CYS A 56 6.48 4.49 1.93
CA CYS A 56 5.55 5.52 2.44
C CYS A 56 6.26 6.82 2.85
N PHE A 57 7.43 6.69 3.49
CA PHE A 57 8.15 7.83 4.08
C PHE A 57 9.29 8.36 3.20
N SER A 58 9.46 7.83 2.00
CA SER A 58 10.39 8.39 1.02
C SER A 58 9.85 9.67 0.39
N SER A 59 10.73 10.66 0.22
CA SER A 59 10.37 11.90 -0.45
C SER A 59 10.21 11.71 -1.95
N GLU A 60 9.34 12.49 -2.57
CA GLU A 60 9.33 12.65 -4.02
C GLU A 60 10.54 13.48 -4.48
N LYS A 61 10.93 13.33 -5.75
CA LYS A 61 12.08 14.04 -6.33
C LYS A 61 11.97 15.56 -6.20
N THR A 62 10.74 16.06 -6.27
CA THR A 62 10.40 17.48 -6.09
C THR A 62 9.26 17.58 -5.09
N GLU A 63 9.60 17.51 -3.78
CA GLU A 63 8.61 17.60 -2.70
C GLU A 63 8.31 19.07 -2.40
N ASP A 64 7.13 19.52 -2.76
CA ASP A 64 6.61 20.86 -2.44
C ASP A 64 5.38 20.77 -1.52
N GLU A 65 4.81 21.88 -1.15
CA GLU A 65 3.62 21.96 -0.30
C GLU A 65 2.42 21.21 -0.90
N ARG A 66 2.28 21.26 -2.23
CA ARG A 66 1.21 20.58 -2.96
C ARG A 66 1.32 19.08 -2.84
N ILE A 67 2.52 18.52 -2.98
CA ILE A 67 2.77 17.07 -2.83
C ILE A 67 2.49 16.62 -1.40
N ARG A 68 2.85 17.44 -0.39
CA ARG A 68 2.50 17.16 1.00
C ARG A 68 0.99 17.10 1.23
N GLN A 69 0.23 18.02 0.64
CA GLN A 69 -1.23 17.96 0.70
C GLN A 69 -1.78 16.70 0.05
N MET A 70 -1.25 16.27 -1.08
CA MET A 70 -1.65 15.02 -1.73
C MET A 70 -1.40 13.79 -0.85
N ARG A 71 -0.30 13.77 -0.06
CA ARG A 71 -0.06 12.72 0.94
C ARG A 71 -1.16 12.69 1.99
N LEU A 72 -1.52 13.86 2.55
CA LEU A 72 -2.57 13.96 3.56
C LEU A 72 -3.93 13.52 3.00
N TYR A 73 -4.27 13.92 1.78
CA TYR A 73 -5.50 13.46 1.12
C TYR A 73 -5.50 11.95 0.90
N SER A 74 -4.38 11.37 0.48
CA SER A 74 -4.27 9.92 0.29
C SER A 74 -4.47 9.16 1.60
N VAL A 75 -3.88 9.63 2.69
CA VAL A 75 -4.08 9.05 4.02
C VAL A 75 -5.54 9.17 4.46
N ALA A 76 -6.15 10.34 4.28
CA ALA A 76 -7.54 10.57 4.66
C ALA A 76 -8.50 9.66 3.86
N ILE A 77 -8.30 9.51 2.55
CA ILE A 77 -9.12 8.63 1.71
C ILE A 77 -8.97 7.17 2.16
N VAL A 78 -7.75 6.70 2.40
CA VAL A 78 -7.52 5.33 2.89
C VAL A 78 -8.20 5.10 4.24
N ALA A 79 -8.13 6.07 5.17
CA ALA A 79 -8.80 5.98 6.45
C ALA A 79 -10.34 5.91 6.31
N ILE A 80 -10.92 6.69 5.39
CA ILE A 80 -12.35 6.66 5.10
C ILE A 80 -12.75 5.29 4.52
N ILE A 81 -11.98 4.77 3.56
CA ILE A 81 -12.24 3.45 2.94
C ILE A 81 -12.15 2.36 4.00
N ALA A 82 -11.16 2.40 4.90
CA ALA A 82 -11.02 1.45 5.99
C ALA A 82 -12.22 1.49 6.93
N PHE A 83 -12.68 2.66 7.29
CA PHE A 83 -13.86 2.85 8.14
C PHE A 83 -15.14 2.34 7.47
N LEU A 84 -15.34 2.63 6.20
CA LEU A 84 -16.49 2.11 5.43
C LEU A 84 -16.46 0.59 5.29
N ALA A 85 -15.26 0.00 5.07
CA ALA A 85 -15.11 -1.45 5.02
C ALA A 85 -15.44 -2.10 6.37
N ASP A 86 -15.12 -1.45 7.48
CA ASP A 86 -15.47 -1.92 8.81
C ASP A 86 -17.00 -1.93 9.01
N ILE A 87 -17.67 -0.83 8.70
CA ILE A 87 -19.14 -0.75 8.74
C ILE A 87 -19.77 -1.84 7.85
N LEU A 88 -19.24 -2.02 6.63
CA LEU A 88 -19.73 -3.02 5.69
C LEU A 88 -19.58 -4.44 6.25
N SER A 89 -18.47 -4.75 6.94
CA SER A 89 -18.27 -6.07 7.56
C SER A 89 -19.33 -6.38 8.61
N TYR A 90 -19.72 -5.39 9.42
CA TYR A 90 -20.81 -5.53 10.38
C TYR A 90 -22.16 -5.74 9.69
N ALA A 91 -22.47 -4.93 8.67
CA ALA A 91 -23.72 -5.04 7.92
C ALA A 91 -23.87 -6.41 7.25
N VAL A 92 -22.82 -6.90 6.63
CA VAL A 92 -22.79 -8.23 5.97
C VAL A 92 -22.93 -9.35 7.02
N GLY A 93 -22.34 -9.18 8.20
CA GLY A 93 -22.51 -10.11 9.33
C GLY A 93 -23.95 -10.20 9.79
N LEU A 94 -24.68 -9.07 9.86
CA LEU A 94 -26.10 -9.04 10.21
C LEU A 94 -27.00 -9.74 9.18
N LEU A 95 -26.60 -9.74 7.91
CA LEU A 95 -27.30 -10.45 6.82
C LEU A 95 -27.04 -11.96 6.81
N GLY A 96 -26.16 -12.46 7.68
CA GLY A 96 -25.82 -13.88 7.78
C GLY A 96 -24.85 -14.40 6.72
N TRP A 97 -24.21 -13.49 5.96
CA TRP A 97 -23.21 -13.85 4.95
C TRP A 97 -21.81 -14.00 5.56
N SER A 98 -21.62 -15.06 6.33
CA SER A 98 -20.39 -15.27 7.11
C SER A 98 -19.13 -15.34 6.25
N SER A 99 -19.17 -16.04 5.11
CA SER A 99 -18.01 -16.18 4.23
C SER A 99 -17.53 -14.84 3.66
N LEU A 100 -18.46 -13.96 3.27
CA LEU A 100 -18.13 -12.63 2.77
C LEU A 100 -17.61 -11.72 3.90
N ARG A 101 -18.21 -11.82 5.09
CA ARG A 101 -17.70 -11.13 6.27
C ARG A 101 -16.27 -11.53 6.59
N ASP A 102 -15.97 -12.83 6.62
CA ASP A 102 -14.65 -13.35 6.94
C ASP A 102 -13.60 -12.89 5.92
N LEU A 103 -13.98 -12.81 4.65
CA LEU A 103 -13.12 -12.23 3.60
C LEU A 103 -12.81 -10.75 3.88
N ILE A 104 -13.83 -9.94 4.16
CA ILE A 104 -13.65 -8.51 4.44
C ILE A 104 -12.76 -8.31 5.68
N VAL A 105 -13.02 -9.05 6.75
CA VAL A 105 -12.23 -8.97 7.98
C VAL A 105 -10.79 -9.40 7.75
N SER A 106 -10.52 -10.46 6.98
CA SER A 106 -9.16 -10.89 6.66
C SER A 106 -8.39 -9.84 5.87
N LEU A 107 -9.04 -9.16 4.92
CA LEU A 107 -8.44 -8.05 4.16
C LEU A 107 -8.14 -6.83 5.05
N GLN A 108 -9.01 -6.54 6.02
CA GLN A 108 -8.80 -5.43 6.95
C GLN A 108 -7.64 -5.68 7.92
N MET A 109 -7.43 -6.92 8.34
CA MET A 109 -6.33 -7.29 9.25
C MET A 109 -4.96 -7.22 8.58
N ASP A 110 -4.90 -7.20 7.25
CA ASP A 110 -3.64 -7.09 6.53
C ASP A 110 -3.24 -5.61 6.35
N PHE A 111 -2.41 -5.13 7.26
CA PHE A 111 -1.87 -3.77 7.21
C PHE A 111 -1.21 -3.43 5.86
N ALA A 112 -0.59 -4.43 5.21
CA ALA A 112 0.07 -4.23 3.93
C ALA A 112 -0.90 -3.75 2.84
N ILE A 113 -2.14 -4.22 2.83
CA ILE A 113 -3.16 -3.80 1.85
C ILE A 113 -3.44 -2.31 1.95
N TRP A 114 -3.59 -1.78 3.16
CA TRP A 114 -3.84 -0.36 3.39
C TRP A 114 -2.66 0.51 2.96
N VAL A 115 -1.46 0.05 3.22
CA VAL A 115 -0.23 0.74 2.81
C VAL A 115 -0.07 0.74 1.30
N VAL A 116 -0.33 -0.37 0.62
CA VAL A 116 -0.30 -0.45 -0.85
C VAL A 116 -1.36 0.48 -1.44
N LEU A 117 -2.57 0.48 -0.92
CA LEU A 117 -3.64 1.39 -1.36
C LEU A 117 -3.22 2.86 -1.21
N TYR A 118 -2.61 3.22 -0.09
CA TYR A 118 -2.06 4.55 0.12
C TYR A 118 -1.02 4.92 -0.95
N ILE A 119 -0.05 4.04 -1.20
CA ILE A 119 1.01 4.28 -2.19
C ILE A 119 0.41 4.49 -3.59
N VAL A 120 -0.54 3.63 -3.98
CA VAL A 120 -1.20 3.70 -5.30
C VAL A 120 -1.95 5.03 -5.44
N LEU A 121 -2.75 5.40 -4.45
CA LEU A 121 -3.51 6.66 -4.47
C LEU A 121 -2.59 7.87 -4.52
N PHE A 122 -1.56 7.90 -3.68
CA PHE A 122 -0.60 8.99 -3.66
C PHE A 122 0.11 9.16 -5.00
N LYS A 123 0.61 8.07 -5.59
CA LYS A 123 1.27 8.10 -6.91
C LYS A 123 0.31 8.52 -8.03
N ALA A 124 -0.95 8.06 -7.97
CA ALA A 124 -1.97 8.48 -8.93
C ALA A 124 -2.23 9.98 -8.85
N PHE A 125 -2.36 10.55 -7.66
CA PHE A 125 -2.55 11.99 -7.48
C PHE A 125 -1.37 12.81 -8.02
N VAL A 126 -0.15 12.39 -7.74
CA VAL A 126 1.06 13.05 -8.25
C VAL A 126 1.12 12.99 -9.77
N LEU A 127 0.77 11.86 -10.39
CA LEU A 127 0.74 11.72 -11.84
C LEU A 127 -0.33 12.60 -12.49
N ILE A 128 -1.53 12.67 -11.91
CA ILE A 128 -2.62 13.52 -12.40
C ILE A 128 -2.23 15.00 -12.32
N ASP A 129 -1.64 15.40 -11.21
CA ASP A 129 -1.20 16.77 -11.02
C ASP A 129 -0.12 17.19 -12.02
N ARG A 130 0.86 16.31 -12.25
CA ARG A 130 1.91 16.56 -13.25
C ARG A 130 1.34 16.70 -14.66
N LYS A 131 0.44 15.81 -15.07
CA LYS A 131 -0.23 15.91 -16.38
C LYS A 131 -1.03 17.20 -16.51
N ARG A 132 -1.76 17.58 -15.47
CA ARG A 132 -2.53 18.82 -15.47
C ARG A 132 -1.64 20.04 -15.66
N ALA A 133 -0.50 20.10 -14.98
CA ALA A 133 0.48 21.17 -15.13
C ALA A 133 1.10 21.24 -16.54
N GLU A 134 1.22 20.12 -17.24
CA GLU A 134 1.68 20.06 -18.64
C GLU A 134 0.64 20.65 -19.61
N TYR A 135 -0.65 20.40 -19.36
CA TYR A 135 -1.74 20.94 -20.21
C TYR A 135 -1.97 22.44 -20.03
N GLU A 136 -1.59 23.01 -18.91
CA GLU A 136 -1.73 24.44 -18.61
C GLU A 136 -0.58 25.31 -19.17
N LYS A 137 0.45 24.68 -19.72
CA LYS A 137 1.56 25.36 -20.40
C LYS A 137 1.29 25.56 -21.89
#